data_fb678c054c8c6ad7144268f19f7d9e17
#
_entry.id   fb678c054c8c6ad7144268f19f7d9e17
#
_cell.length_a   1.000
_cell.length_b   1.000
_cell.length_c   1.000
_cell.angle_alpha   90.00
_cell.angle_beta   90.00
_cell.angle_gamma   90.00
#
_symmetry.space_group_name_H-M   'P 1'
#
loop_
_entity.id
_entity.type
_entity.pdbx_description
1 polymer ?
#
loop_
_entity_poly.entity_id
_entity_poly.type
_entity_poly.pdbx_seq_one_letter_code
_entity_poly.pdbx_strand_id
1 'polypeptide(L)'
;MDTGEFFTAEEKRLLFVLYRKLLQLSGETLRKGDCRKLKTHLVNTIQNNRIQRDIFGLNPVIKDMQTAVIVAEEIGMKRASILGLMLHDSVRCGTCTALEVEQIYGEDVAGIIRGLIRVNELYSKSPTIESENFRNLLLTFAEDMRVILIMIADRVNIMRQIKDCKNDEARRQVANEAAYL
;
A
#
# COMPACT_ATOMS: atom_id res chain seq x y z
N MET A 1 5.17 -19.20 -15.38
CA MET A 1 4.05 -18.40 -15.91
C MET A 1 4.47 -16.95 -15.89
N ASP A 2 4.28 -16.29 -16.98
CA ASP A 2 4.85 -14.98 -17.28
C ASP A 2 4.00 -13.88 -16.61
N THR A 3 4.57 -13.11 -15.69
CA THR A 3 3.99 -11.87 -15.17
C THR A 3 4.19 -10.72 -16.18
N GLY A 4 4.51 -11.08 -17.43
CA GLY A 4 4.95 -10.16 -18.48
C GLY A 4 3.92 -9.11 -18.87
N GLU A 5 2.64 -9.43 -18.78
CA GLU A 5 1.54 -8.52 -19.12
C GLU A 5 1.17 -7.55 -17.99
N PHE A 6 1.42 -7.92 -16.74
CA PHE A 6 1.07 -7.08 -15.59
C PHE A 6 2.00 -5.86 -15.42
N PHE A 7 3.26 -6.00 -15.80
CA PHE A 7 4.25 -4.91 -15.73
C PHE A 7 4.73 -4.50 -17.11
N THR A 8 4.76 -3.20 -17.38
CA THR A 8 5.49 -2.65 -18.56
C THR A 8 6.99 -2.82 -18.38
N ALA A 9 7.74 -2.62 -19.48
CA ALA A 9 9.21 -2.68 -19.42
C ALA A 9 9.80 -1.59 -18.50
N GLU A 10 9.19 -0.42 -18.46
CA GLU A 10 9.57 0.69 -17.59
C GLU A 10 9.27 0.36 -16.12
N GLU A 11 8.09 -0.20 -15.84
CA GLU A 11 7.70 -0.61 -14.49
C GLU A 11 8.60 -1.72 -13.94
N LYS A 12 9.05 -2.66 -14.78
CA LYS A 12 10.02 -3.69 -14.38
C LYS A 12 11.35 -3.06 -13.94
N ARG A 13 11.82 -2.04 -14.66
CA ARG A 13 13.06 -1.30 -14.29
C ARG A 13 12.85 -0.53 -12.99
N LEU A 14 11.72 0.17 -12.87
CA LEU A 14 11.37 0.93 -11.68
C LEU A 14 11.23 0.02 -10.45
N LEU A 15 10.54 -1.12 -10.59
CA LEU A 15 10.40 -2.15 -9.55
C LEU A 15 11.78 -2.57 -8.99
N PHE A 16 12.75 -2.80 -9.87
CA PHE A 16 14.10 -3.18 -9.46
C PHE A 16 14.81 -2.06 -8.67
N VAL A 17 14.67 -0.82 -9.11
CA VAL A 17 15.25 0.35 -8.43
C VAL A 17 14.61 0.54 -7.04
N LEU A 18 13.28 0.50 -6.97
CA LEU A 18 12.52 0.64 -5.71
C LEU A 18 12.87 -0.49 -4.73
N TYR A 19 12.94 -1.73 -5.22
CA TYR A 19 13.31 -2.88 -4.40
C TYR A 19 14.72 -2.73 -3.79
N ARG A 20 15.70 -2.31 -4.59
CA ARG A 20 17.06 -2.04 -4.08
C ARG A 20 17.07 -0.93 -3.03
N LYS A 21 16.35 0.17 -3.29
CA LYS A 21 16.22 1.29 -2.35
C LYS A 21 15.57 0.83 -1.05
N LEU A 22 14.48 0.07 -1.13
CA LEU A 22 13.80 -0.46 0.04
C LEU A 22 14.68 -1.39 0.86
N LEU A 23 15.50 -2.23 0.22
CA LEU A 23 16.48 -3.07 0.92
C LEU A 23 17.56 -2.25 1.64
N GLN A 24 18.03 -1.16 1.05
CA GLN A 24 18.99 -0.27 1.69
C GLN A 24 18.40 0.40 2.94
N LEU A 25 17.16 0.88 2.84
CA LEU A 25 16.46 1.59 3.93
C LEU A 25 16.05 0.64 5.08
N SER A 26 15.77 -0.61 4.78
CA SER A 26 15.18 -1.57 5.73
C SER A 26 16.03 -2.81 5.99
N GLY A 27 17.24 -2.88 5.43
CA GLY A 27 18.12 -4.07 5.49
C GLY A 27 18.44 -4.55 6.91
N GLU A 28 18.55 -3.65 7.88
CA GLU A 28 18.76 -3.98 9.28
C GLU A 28 17.47 -4.37 10.03
N THR A 29 16.31 -4.05 9.51
CA THR A 29 15.02 -4.26 10.16
C THR A 29 14.25 -5.46 9.61
N LEU A 30 14.46 -5.83 8.34
CA LEU A 30 13.85 -7.02 7.74
C LEU A 30 14.52 -8.29 8.26
N ARG A 31 13.70 -9.29 8.61
CA ARG A 31 14.19 -10.58 9.04
C ARG A 31 14.67 -11.40 7.84
N LYS A 32 15.61 -12.32 8.10
CA LYS A 32 16.09 -13.25 7.07
C LYS A 32 14.91 -14.05 6.48
N GLY A 33 14.71 -13.93 5.20
CA GLY A 33 13.63 -14.60 4.47
C GLY A 33 12.35 -13.78 4.23
N ASP A 34 12.18 -12.61 4.89
CA ASP A 34 11.01 -11.74 4.65
C ASP A 34 10.84 -11.40 3.16
N CYS A 35 11.91 -10.97 2.50
CA CYS A 35 11.86 -10.60 1.08
C CYS A 35 11.47 -11.77 0.17
N ARG A 36 11.94 -12.99 0.48
CA ARG A 36 11.59 -14.18 -0.31
C ARG A 36 10.12 -14.55 -0.14
N LYS A 37 9.62 -14.51 1.09
CA LYS A 37 8.20 -14.79 1.40
C LYS A 37 7.30 -13.73 0.79
N LEU A 38 7.63 -12.45 0.95
CA LEU A 38 6.93 -11.33 0.35
C LEU A 38 6.82 -11.49 -1.18
N LYS A 39 7.94 -11.79 -1.85
CA LYS A 39 7.94 -12.04 -3.30
C LYS A 39 6.98 -13.17 -3.67
N THR A 40 6.95 -14.26 -2.92
CA THR A 40 6.05 -15.38 -3.18
C THR A 40 4.58 -14.95 -3.08
N HIS A 41 4.20 -14.22 -2.03
CA HIS A 41 2.83 -13.71 -1.86
C HIS A 41 2.43 -12.76 -3.00
N LEU A 42 3.30 -11.79 -3.35
CA LEU A 42 3.02 -10.84 -4.44
C LEU A 42 2.86 -11.54 -5.78
N VAL A 43 3.75 -12.50 -6.10
CA VAL A 43 3.64 -13.29 -7.35
C VAL A 43 2.33 -14.06 -7.39
N ASN A 44 1.94 -14.72 -6.30
CA ASN A 44 0.68 -15.44 -6.22
C ASN A 44 -0.53 -14.50 -6.43
N THR A 45 -0.49 -13.31 -5.82
CA THR A 45 -1.57 -12.32 -5.94
C THR A 45 -1.71 -11.80 -7.38
N ILE A 46 -0.60 -11.53 -8.04
CA ILE A 46 -0.57 -11.11 -9.45
C ILE A 46 -1.08 -12.22 -10.38
N GLN A 47 -0.62 -13.46 -10.18
CA GLN A 47 -1.01 -14.61 -11.03
C GLN A 47 -2.49 -14.96 -10.92
N ASN A 48 -3.13 -14.66 -9.81
CA ASN A 48 -4.56 -14.84 -9.62
C ASN A 48 -5.42 -13.75 -10.26
N ASN A 49 -4.84 -12.77 -10.95
CA ASN A 49 -5.51 -11.64 -11.62
C ASN A 49 -6.51 -10.88 -10.71
N ARG A 50 -6.25 -10.84 -9.42
CA ARG A 50 -7.14 -10.19 -8.44
C ARG A 50 -6.78 -8.75 -8.13
N ILE A 51 -5.63 -8.27 -8.62
CA ILE A 51 -5.20 -6.88 -8.52
C ILE A 51 -5.31 -6.22 -9.89
N GLN A 52 -5.97 -5.06 -9.93
CA GLN A 52 -6.13 -4.27 -11.15
C GLN A 52 -5.48 -2.90 -10.97
N ARG A 53 -5.15 -2.24 -12.09
CA ARG A 53 -4.71 -0.85 -12.08
C ARG A 53 -5.84 0.04 -11.59
N ASP A 54 -5.49 1.15 -10.95
CA ASP A 54 -6.45 2.14 -10.50
C ASP A 54 -7.01 2.99 -11.67
N ILE A 55 -7.87 3.96 -11.34
CA ILE A 55 -8.48 4.86 -12.32
C ILE A 55 -7.47 5.75 -13.08
N PHE A 56 -6.25 5.88 -12.59
CA PHE A 56 -5.15 6.58 -13.25
C PHE A 56 -4.26 5.65 -14.08
N GLY A 57 -4.55 4.35 -14.08
CA GLY A 57 -3.73 3.33 -14.73
C GLY A 57 -2.46 2.96 -13.95
N LEU A 58 -2.32 3.42 -12.69
CA LEU A 58 -1.16 3.11 -11.87
C LEU A 58 -1.15 1.62 -11.50
N ASN A 59 0.04 1.04 -11.58
CA ASN A 59 0.26 -0.34 -11.16
C ASN A 59 0.28 -0.41 -9.62
N PRO A 60 -0.62 -1.17 -8.96
CA PRO A 60 -0.74 -1.18 -7.50
C PRO A 60 0.55 -1.64 -6.81
N VAL A 61 1.27 -2.62 -7.34
CA VAL A 61 2.53 -3.10 -6.75
C VAL A 61 3.61 -2.02 -6.81
N ILE A 62 3.70 -1.28 -7.92
CA ILE A 62 4.64 -0.15 -8.05
C ILE A 62 4.25 0.97 -7.09
N LYS A 63 2.97 1.31 -7.04
CA LYS A 63 2.42 2.31 -6.14
C LYS A 63 2.75 1.97 -4.68
N ASP A 64 2.48 0.75 -4.25
CA ASP A 64 2.75 0.31 -2.88
C ASP A 64 4.25 0.30 -2.56
N MET A 65 5.11 -0.10 -3.49
CA MET A 65 6.57 -0.01 -3.29
C MET A 65 7.06 1.43 -3.18
N GLN A 66 6.51 2.36 -3.95
CA GLN A 66 6.84 3.78 -3.82
C GLN A 66 6.37 4.33 -2.47
N THR A 67 5.14 4.00 -2.05
CA THR A 67 4.62 4.35 -0.73
C THR A 67 5.49 3.75 0.38
N ALA A 68 5.95 2.49 0.24
CA ALA A 68 6.84 1.85 1.21
C ALA A 68 8.20 2.57 1.33
N VAL A 69 8.72 3.10 0.22
CA VAL A 69 9.93 3.94 0.25
C VAL A 69 9.68 5.24 1.01
N ILE A 70 8.55 5.93 0.79
CA ILE A 70 8.19 7.14 1.54
C ILE A 70 8.07 6.81 3.03
N VAL A 71 7.36 5.75 3.37
CA VAL A 71 7.15 5.27 4.74
C VAL A 71 8.48 4.98 5.45
N ALA A 72 9.43 4.36 4.75
CA ALA A 72 10.74 4.02 5.31
C ALA A 72 11.69 5.22 5.39
N GLU A 73 11.75 6.05 4.34
CA GLU A 73 12.73 7.12 4.18
C GLU A 73 12.29 8.43 4.84
N GLU A 74 11.06 8.87 4.58
CA GLU A 74 10.56 10.18 5.02
C GLU A 74 9.92 10.11 6.42
N ILE A 75 9.27 8.99 6.77
CA ILE A 75 8.61 8.82 8.07
C ILE A 75 9.47 8.01 9.05
N GLY A 76 10.41 7.19 8.56
CA GLY A 76 11.30 6.38 9.40
C GLY A 76 10.66 5.11 9.96
N MET A 77 9.56 4.64 9.36
CA MET A 77 8.89 3.41 9.78
C MET A 77 9.70 2.18 9.43
N LYS A 78 9.44 1.11 10.21
CA LYS A 78 10.23 -0.12 10.16
C LYS A 78 9.44 -1.29 9.52
N ARG A 79 9.97 -2.48 9.68
CA ARG A 79 9.56 -3.77 9.11
C ARG A 79 8.05 -3.98 9.04
N ALA A 80 7.33 -3.81 10.15
CA ALA A 80 5.90 -4.12 10.21
C ALA A 80 5.08 -3.26 9.25
N SER A 81 5.37 -1.96 9.17
CA SER A 81 4.68 -1.02 8.27
C SER A 81 4.96 -1.32 6.81
N ILE A 82 6.22 -1.63 6.47
CA ILE A 82 6.62 -1.98 5.10
C ILE A 82 5.93 -3.27 4.65
N LEU A 83 6.00 -4.33 5.47
CA LEU A 83 5.39 -5.63 5.15
C LEU A 83 3.86 -5.54 5.14
N GLY A 84 3.26 -4.83 6.11
CA GLY A 84 1.82 -4.63 6.18
C GLY A 84 1.30 -3.93 4.92
N LEU A 85 1.95 -2.84 4.50
CA LEU A 85 1.61 -2.13 3.29
C LEU A 85 1.76 -3.03 2.04
N MET A 86 2.85 -3.76 1.91
CA MET A 86 3.11 -4.60 0.73
C MET A 86 2.20 -5.84 0.63
N LEU A 87 1.61 -6.29 1.75
CA LEU A 87 0.79 -7.51 1.81
C LEU A 87 -0.72 -7.24 1.91
N HIS A 88 -1.13 -5.99 2.18
CA HIS A 88 -2.55 -5.70 2.43
C HIS A 88 -3.45 -6.07 1.25
N ASP A 89 -3.01 -5.83 0.02
CA ASP A 89 -3.75 -6.21 -1.18
C ASP A 89 -3.87 -7.74 -1.34
N SER A 90 -2.84 -8.50 -0.96
CA SER A 90 -2.90 -9.96 -0.99
C SER A 90 -3.97 -10.51 -0.04
N VAL A 91 -4.16 -9.88 1.13
CA VAL A 91 -5.21 -10.25 2.08
C VAL A 91 -6.57 -9.74 1.60
N ARG A 92 -6.67 -8.50 1.14
CA ARG A 92 -7.91 -7.92 0.62
C ARG A 92 -8.47 -8.71 -0.57
N CYS A 93 -7.60 -9.18 -1.45
CA CYS A 93 -7.99 -10.01 -2.60
C CYS A 93 -8.22 -11.50 -2.24
N GLY A 94 -7.99 -11.91 -0.99
CA GLY A 94 -8.20 -13.28 -0.54
C GLY A 94 -7.19 -14.29 -1.09
N THR A 95 -5.98 -13.85 -1.48
CA THR A 95 -4.89 -14.77 -1.88
C THR A 95 -4.09 -15.27 -0.69
N CYS A 96 -4.20 -14.60 0.45
CA CYS A 96 -3.82 -15.10 1.77
C CYS A 96 -4.75 -14.49 2.82
N THR A 97 -4.74 -15.06 4.02
CA THR A 97 -5.53 -14.59 5.15
C THR A 97 -4.69 -13.76 6.12
N ALA A 98 -5.35 -12.91 6.91
CA ALA A 98 -4.65 -12.18 7.97
C ALA A 98 -4.00 -13.13 9.00
N LEU A 99 -4.62 -14.29 9.25
CA LEU A 99 -4.08 -15.31 10.16
C LEU A 99 -2.80 -15.94 9.61
N GLU A 100 -2.74 -16.25 8.32
CA GLU A 100 -1.51 -16.75 7.68
C GLU A 100 -0.40 -15.70 7.74
N VAL A 101 -0.71 -14.43 7.52
CA VAL A 101 0.25 -13.33 7.66
C VAL A 101 0.75 -13.23 9.09
N GLU A 102 -0.12 -13.34 10.08
CA GLU A 102 0.24 -13.34 11.50
C GLU A 102 1.21 -14.47 11.86
N GLN A 103 0.93 -15.70 11.39
CA GLN A 103 1.80 -16.87 11.62
C GLN A 103 3.17 -16.72 10.96
N ILE A 104 3.23 -16.11 9.78
CA ILE A 104 4.45 -16.00 8.99
C ILE A 104 5.31 -14.79 9.40
N TYR A 105 4.66 -13.63 9.64
CA TYR A 105 5.34 -12.35 9.81
C TYR A 105 5.17 -11.75 11.21
N GLY A 106 4.17 -12.19 11.96
CA GLY A 106 3.83 -11.75 13.31
C GLY A 106 2.62 -10.82 13.36
N GLU A 107 2.05 -10.69 14.58
CA GLU A 107 0.85 -9.91 14.88
C GLU A 107 0.97 -8.43 14.47
N ASP A 108 2.14 -7.82 14.68
CA ASP A 108 2.39 -6.42 14.28
C ASP A 108 2.09 -6.15 12.80
N VAL A 109 2.46 -7.11 11.91
CA VAL A 109 2.21 -6.99 10.47
C VAL A 109 0.72 -7.20 10.17
N ALA A 110 0.12 -8.23 10.77
CA ALA A 110 -1.30 -8.55 10.59
C ALA A 110 -2.21 -7.43 11.12
N GLY A 111 -1.85 -6.81 12.24
CA GLY A 111 -2.57 -5.66 12.82
C GLY A 111 -2.63 -4.47 11.87
N ILE A 112 -1.50 -4.11 11.25
CA ILE A 112 -1.45 -3.04 10.24
C ILE A 112 -2.33 -3.39 9.03
N ILE A 113 -2.28 -4.63 8.54
CA ILE A 113 -3.12 -5.06 7.42
C ILE A 113 -4.61 -4.94 7.75
N ARG A 114 -5.02 -5.43 8.92
CA ARG A 114 -6.41 -5.29 9.39
C ARG A 114 -6.85 -3.84 9.47
N GLY A 115 -5.98 -2.96 9.97
CA GLY A 115 -6.23 -1.52 10.01
C GLY A 115 -6.40 -0.91 8.62
N LEU A 116 -5.49 -1.19 7.68
CA LEU A 116 -5.57 -0.69 6.30
C LEU A 116 -6.84 -1.17 5.57
N ILE A 117 -7.21 -2.45 5.74
CA ILE A 117 -8.43 -3.00 5.13
C ILE A 117 -9.67 -2.33 5.72
N ARG A 118 -9.75 -2.20 7.06
CA ARG A 118 -10.88 -1.54 7.74
C ARG A 118 -11.07 -0.10 7.27
N VAL A 119 -9.98 0.64 7.14
CA VAL A 119 -10.04 2.02 6.66
C VAL A 119 -10.47 2.09 5.20
N ASN A 120 -9.95 1.22 4.32
CA ASN A 120 -10.39 1.17 2.93
C ASN A 120 -11.89 0.84 2.79
N GLU A 121 -12.44 -0.01 3.66
CA GLU A 121 -13.88 -0.29 3.70
C GLU A 121 -14.70 0.94 4.11
N LEU A 122 -14.18 1.77 5.02
CA LEU A 122 -14.83 3.02 5.41
C LEU A 122 -14.86 4.02 4.24
N TYR A 123 -13.75 4.17 3.53
CA TYR A 123 -13.69 5.01 2.32
C TYR A 123 -14.70 4.58 1.26
N SER A 124 -14.85 3.28 1.02
CA SER A 124 -15.77 2.77 0.00
C SER A 124 -17.26 2.96 0.37
N LYS A 125 -17.59 3.05 1.67
CA LYS A 125 -18.96 3.21 2.17
C LYS A 125 -19.39 4.67 2.35
N SER A 126 -18.46 5.60 2.42
CA SER A 126 -18.72 7.03 2.66
C SER A 126 -18.13 7.89 1.55
N PRO A 127 -18.82 8.03 0.40
CA PRO A 127 -18.31 8.82 -0.73
C PRO A 127 -18.21 10.32 -0.43
N THR A 128 -18.84 10.81 0.64
CA THR A 128 -18.72 12.20 1.13
C THR A 128 -17.74 12.26 2.29
N ILE A 129 -16.46 12.35 1.97
CA ILE A 129 -15.32 12.50 2.90
C ILE A 129 -15.33 13.87 3.62
N GLU A 130 -16.28 14.76 3.30
CA GLU A 130 -16.35 16.16 3.72
C GLU A 130 -16.80 16.41 5.16
N SER A 131 -16.86 15.39 6.04
CA SER A 131 -17.33 15.63 7.40
C SER A 131 -16.23 15.44 8.45
N GLU A 132 -16.20 16.35 9.43
CA GLU A 132 -15.44 16.19 10.69
C GLU A 132 -15.68 14.82 11.33
N ASN A 133 -16.87 14.25 11.13
CA ASN A 133 -17.24 12.91 11.56
C ASN A 133 -16.37 11.82 10.92
N PHE A 134 -16.00 11.97 9.63
CA PHE A 134 -15.14 11.00 8.96
C PHE A 134 -13.72 10.99 9.54
N ARG A 135 -13.16 12.16 9.80
CA ARG A 135 -11.86 12.32 10.45
C ARG A 135 -11.86 11.68 11.86
N ASN A 136 -12.91 11.94 12.63
CA ASN A 136 -13.07 11.34 13.97
C ASN A 136 -13.26 9.82 13.89
N LEU A 137 -13.99 9.32 12.90
CA LEU A 137 -14.11 7.88 12.63
C LEU A 137 -12.75 7.27 12.27
N LEU A 138 -11.96 7.89 11.39
CA LEU A 138 -10.61 7.42 11.06
C LEU A 138 -9.73 7.32 12.30
N LEU A 139 -9.73 8.36 13.14
CA LEU A 139 -8.95 8.38 14.37
C LEU A 139 -9.42 7.33 15.38
N THR A 140 -10.73 7.05 15.43
CA THR A 140 -11.33 6.05 16.34
C THR A 140 -11.06 4.62 15.84
N PHE A 141 -11.09 4.39 14.52
CA PHE A 141 -10.91 3.06 13.95
C PHE A 141 -9.44 2.69 13.71
N ALA A 142 -8.57 3.67 13.63
CA ALA A 142 -7.14 3.39 13.57
C ALA A 142 -6.60 3.17 14.98
N GLU A 143 -6.75 1.96 15.49
CA GLU A 143 -6.13 1.50 16.74
C GLU A 143 -4.60 1.67 16.71
N ASP A 144 -4.03 1.78 15.51
CA ASP A 144 -2.60 1.92 15.26
C ASP A 144 -2.31 3.16 14.41
N MET A 145 -1.64 4.15 14.97
CA MET A 145 -1.23 5.39 14.27
C MET A 145 -0.41 5.12 13.02
N ARG A 146 0.28 3.98 12.95
CA ARG A 146 1.06 3.60 11.75
C ARG A 146 0.16 3.46 10.52
N VAL A 147 -1.08 3.02 10.69
CA VAL A 147 -2.07 2.91 9.61
C VAL A 147 -2.37 4.28 9.01
N ILE A 148 -2.62 5.29 9.85
CA ILE A 148 -2.90 6.67 9.41
C ILE A 148 -1.69 7.24 8.65
N LEU A 149 -0.49 7.07 9.18
CA LEU A 149 0.73 7.55 8.54
C LEU A 149 0.99 6.87 7.19
N ILE A 150 0.70 5.58 7.06
CA ILE A 150 0.76 4.85 5.77
C ILE A 150 -0.24 5.44 4.78
N MET A 151 -1.46 5.73 5.22
CA MET A 151 -2.48 6.34 4.35
C MET A 151 -2.08 7.73 3.85
N ILE A 152 -1.54 8.57 4.75
CA ILE A 152 -1.02 9.88 4.35
C ILE A 152 0.11 9.72 3.33
N ALA A 153 1.04 8.79 3.56
CA ALA A 153 2.11 8.49 2.61
C ALA A 153 1.58 8.02 1.25
N ASP A 154 0.54 7.19 1.24
CA ASP A 154 -0.11 6.72 0.00
C ASP A 154 -0.75 7.90 -0.75
N ARG A 155 -1.44 8.81 -0.08
CA ARG A 155 -2.01 10.01 -0.70
C ARG A 155 -0.93 10.94 -1.27
N VAL A 156 0.14 11.17 -0.52
CA VAL A 156 1.30 11.96 -1.01
C VAL A 156 1.91 11.30 -2.25
N ASN A 157 2.07 9.98 -2.24
CA ASN A 157 2.59 9.23 -3.37
C ASN A 157 1.69 9.39 -4.61
N ILE A 158 0.38 9.15 -4.48
CA ILE A 158 -0.58 9.31 -5.57
C ILE A 158 -0.52 10.72 -6.14
N MET A 159 -0.56 11.75 -5.29
CA MET A 159 -0.47 13.16 -5.75
C MET A 159 0.80 13.44 -6.53
N ARG A 160 1.95 12.88 -6.10
CA ARG A 160 3.23 13.01 -6.82
C ARG A 160 3.18 12.35 -8.21
N GLN A 161 2.48 11.23 -8.35
CA GLN A 161 2.37 10.49 -9.60
C GLN A 161 1.37 11.11 -10.59
N ILE A 162 0.27 11.67 -10.10
CA ILE A 162 -0.80 12.20 -10.96
C ILE A 162 -0.67 13.69 -11.28
N LYS A 163 0.37 14.37 -10.80
CA LYS A 163 0.56 15.82 -11.01
C LYS A 163 0.47 16.23 -12.48
N ASP A 164 0.95 15.37 -13.39
CA ASP A 164 0.97 15.59 -14.84
C ASP A 164 -0.18 14.85 -15.56
N CYS A 165 -1.11 14.24 -14.83
CA CYS A 165 -2.28 13.55 -15.39
C CYS A 165 -3.25 14.55 -16.00
N LYS A 166 -3.75 14.26 -17.21
CA LYS A 166 -4.71 15.11 -17.92
C LYS A 166 -6.16 15.00 -17.41
N ASN A 167 -6.44 14.03 -16.54
CA ASN A 167 -7.78 13.87 -15.95
C ASN A 167 -7.92 14.79 -14.74
N ASP A 168 -8.44 16.00 -14.96
CA ASP A 168 -8.62 17.02 -13.93
C ASP A 168 -9.64 16.63 -12.86
N GLU A 169 -10.68 15.88 -13.21
CA GLU A 169 -11.69 15.43 -12.26
C GLU A 169 -11.10 14.43 -11.25
N ALA A 170 -10.37 13.44 -11.74
CA ALA A 170 -9.67 12.48 -10.88
C ALA A 170 -8.60 13.16 -10.01
N ARG A 171 -7.86 14.16 -10.54
CA ARG A 171 -6.91 14.95 -9.75
C ARG A 171 -7.58 15.73 -8.64
N ARG A 172 -8.75 16.36 -8.92
CA ARG A 172 -9.53 17.07 -7.90
C ARG A 172 -10.04 16.13 -6.82
N GLN A 173 -10.51 14.94 -7.19
CA GLN A 173 -10.96 13.93 -6.24
C GLN A 173 -9.85 13.56 -5.26
N VAL A 174 -8.65 13.22 -5.75
CA VAL A 174 -7.50 12.88 -4.89
C VAL A 174 -7.07 14.06 -4.03
N ALA A 175 -7.07 15.29 -4.56
CA ALA A 175 -6.74 16.48 -3.78
C ALA A 175 -7.73 16.72 -2.65
N ASN A 176 -9.02 16.54 -2.90
CA ASN A 176 -10.06 16.63 -1.88
C ASN A 176 -9.88 15.55 -0.81
N GLU A 177 -9.69 14.29 -1.22
CA GLU A 177 -9.43 13.20 -0.27
C GLU A 177 -8.19 13.46 0.62
N ALA A 178 -7.13 14.04 0.04
CA ALA A 178 -5.92 14.37 0.78
C ALA A 178 -6.10 15.56 1.74
N ALA A 179 -7.00 16.49 1.44
CA ALA A 179 -7.26 17.66 2.29
C ALA A 179 -8.00 17.30 3.60
N TYR A 180 -8.65 16.14 3.64
CA TYR A 180 -9.40 15.66 4.82
C TYR A 180 -8.65 14.62 5.67
N LEU A 181 -7.46 14.21 5.27
CA LEU A 181 -6.54 13.38 6.06
C LEU A 181 -5.61 14.21 6.91
#